data_826a2b0502b6b0d528614fb2b8954b57
#
_entry.id   826a2b0502b6b0d528614fb2b8954b57
#
_cell.length_a   1.000
_cell.length_b   1.000
_cell.length_c   1.000
_cell.angle_alpha   90.00
_cell.angle_beta   90.00
_cell.angle_gamma   90.00
#
_symmetry.space_group_name_H-M   'P 1'
#
loop_
_entity.id
_entity.type
_entity.pdbx_description
1 polymer ?
#
loop_
_entity_poly.entity_id
_entity_poly.type
_entity_poly.pdbx_seq_one_letter_code
_entity_poly.pdbx_strand_id
1 'polypeptide(L)'
;MSTANDLAPESVPGIVNHRHRMAEHDLRQRVEVSDDDRTVATAEVTTSEGSGGTARVSLHAEPGHITPGRRASLVDAVLDLPEVQQSARLEAAFELGDDESLHRLQERCEEVSIRPAGWSALFDANLPSSRADQHVPHSAGQESRPGA
;
A
#
# COMPACT_ATOMS: atom_id res chain seq x y z
N MET A 1 1.75 2.95 32.35
CA MET A 1 1.92 3.00 31.77
C MET A 1 1.52 2.78 30.52
N SER A 2 0.92 2.74 30.13
CA SER A 2 0.44 2.56 29.00
C SER A 2 1.06 3.15 27.97
N THR A 3 1.85 3.60 28.17
CA THR A 3 2.50 4.27 27.31
C THR A 3 2.82 3.56 26.16
N ALA A 4 2.94 2.41 26.21
CA ALA A 4 3.36 1.73 25.13
C ALA A 4 2.78 2.15 23.92
N ASN A 5 1.64 2.29 23.91
CA ASN A 5 1.08 2.52 22.75
C ASN A 5 1.46 3.71 22.15
N ASP A 6 1.73 4.51 22.83
CA ASP A 6 2.01 5.73 22.26
C ASP A 6 3.03 5.55 21.34
N LEU A 7 3.62 4.53 21.38
CA LEU A 7 4.60 4.41 20.54
C LEU A 7 4.18 4.36 19.19
N ALA A 8 3.11 4.25 18.85
CA ALA A 8 2.75 4.18 17.54
C ALA A 8 3.01 5.45 16.96
N PRO A 9 4.04 5.80 16.91
CA PRO A 9 4.42 7.02 16.43
C PRO A 9 4.18 7.16 15.04
N GLU A 10 4.12 6.21 14.35
CA GLU A 10 3.94 6.36 13.04
C GLU A 10 2.60 6.80 12.74
N SER A 11 1.77 6.96 13.65
CA SER A 11 0.48 7.38 13.33
C SER A 11 0.45 8.74 12.78
N VAL A 12 0.06 8.93 11.61
CA VAL A 12 -0.08 10.21 10.99
C VAL A 12 -1.45 10.72 11.32
N PRO A 13 -1.64 11.96 11.65
CA PRO A 13 -2.93 12.49 11.98
C PRO A 13 -3.94 12.20 10.89
N GLY A 14 -5.06 11.72 11.24
CA GLY A 14 -6.12 11.40 10.29
C GLY A 14 -6.05 10.04 9.66
N ILE A 15 -5.03 9.25 9.98
CA ILE A 15 -4.93 7.91 9.41
C ILE A 15 -4.98 6.89 10.53
N VAL A 16 -5.87 5.94 10.41
CA VAL A 16 -6.06 4.92 11.41
C VAL A 16 -5.97 3.56 10.76
N ASN A 17 -5.32 2.64 11.39
CA ASN A 17 -5.15 1.30 10.87
C ASN A 17 -5.69 0.29 11.88
N HIS A 18 -6.63 -0.51 11.43
CA HIS A 18 -7.21 -1.57 12.25
C HIS A 18 -6.74 -2.91 11.66
N ARG A 19 -6.17 -3.74 12.47
CA ARG A 19 -5.63 -5.02 12.01
C ARG A 19 -6.39 -6.18 12.58
N HIS A 20 -6.66 -7.17 11.77
CA HIS A 20 -7.31 -8.37 12.21
C HIS A 20 -6.68 -9.56 11.52
N ARG A 21 -6.45 -10.61 12.26
CA ARG A 21 -5.93 -11.81 11.64
C ARG A 21 -7.11 -12.69 11.33
N MET A 22 -7.35 -12.91 10.04
CA MET A 22 -8.50 -13.65 9.66
C MET A 22 -8.26 -15.10 9.66
N ALA A 23 -7.21 -15.58 9.10
CA ALA A 23 -6.92 -16.97 9.06
C ALA A 23 -5.51 -17.12 9.51
N GLU A 24 -5.02 -18.31 9.59
CA GLU A 24 -3.71 -18.48 10.06
C GLU A 24 -2.70 -17.77 9.26
N HIS A 25 -2.85 -17.68 7.99
CA HIS A 25 -1.83 -17.11 7.15
C HIS A 25 -2.24 -15.81 6.50
N ASP A 26 -3.40 -15.30 6.84
CA ASP A 26 -3.88 -14.07 6.23
C ASP A 26 -4.06 -12.99 7.26
N LEU A 27 -3.68 -11.79 6.90
CA LEU A 27 -3.87 -10.64 7.76
C LEU A 27 -4.73 -9.63 7.02
N ARG A 28 -5.76 -9.15 7.67
CA ARG A 28 -6.61 -8.14 7.09
C ARG A 28 -6.43 -6.85 7.88
N GLN A 29 -6.24 -5.77 7.19
CA GLN A 29 -6.07 -4.48 7.81
C GLN A 29 -7.01 -3.50 7.16
N ARG A 30 -7.50 -2.54 7.94
CA ARG A 30 -8.34 -1.50 7.41
C ARG A 30 -7.68 -0.19 7.75
N VAL A 31 -7.45 0.62 6.75
CA VAL A 31 -6.78 1.91 6.92
C VAL A 31 -7.79 2.97 6.55
N GLU A 32 -7.96 3.96 7.42
CA GLU A 32 -8.93 5.03 7.17
C GLU A 32 -8.25 6.36 7.17
N VAL A 33 -8.71 7.25 6.31
CA VAL A 33 -8.24 8.62 6.29
C VAL A 33 -9.40 9.51 6.67
N SER A 34 -9.17 10.43 7.59
CA SER A 34 -10.21 11.33 8.04
C SER A 34 -9.88 12.78 7.69
N ASP A 35 -10.95 13.56 7.57
CA ASP A 35 -10.82 14.97 7.30
C ASP A 35 -11.83 15.60 8.25
N ASP A 36 -11.38 16.44 9.16
CA ASP A 36 -12.25 17.09 10.14
C ASP A 36 -13.05 16.06 10.93
N ASP A 37 -12.38 15.06 11.44
CA ASP A 37 -13.00 14.04 12.27
C ASP A 37 -14.04 13.18 11.56
N ARG A 38 -14.06 13.22 10.26
CA ARG A 38 -14.97 12.37 9.52
C ARG A 38 -14.14 11.50 8.60
N THR A 39 -14.40 10.19 8.57
CA THR A 39 -13.71 9.30 7.67
C THR A 39 -14.14 9.61 6.25
N VAL A 40 -13.19 9.89 5.37
CA VAL A 40 -13.51 10.23 3.99
C VAL A 40 -13.07 9.17 3.01
N ALA A 41 -12.16 8.31 3.41
CA ALA A 41 -11.75 7.23 2.51
C ALA A 41 -11.22 6.06 3.33
N THR A 42 -11.37 4.87 2.83
CA THR A 42 -11.00 3.66 3.54
C THR A 42 -10.35 2.68 2.59
N ALA A 43 -9.37 1.96 3.06
CA ALA A 43 -8.78 0.87 2.32
C ALA A 43 -8.87 -0.41 3.12
N GLU A 44 -9.23 -1.50 2.45
CA GLU A 44 -9.16 -2.79 3.08
C GLU A 44 -8.01 -3.54 2.43
N VAL A 45 -7.11 -4.04 3.22
CA VAL A 45 -5.89 -4.67 2.73
C VAL A 45 -5.82 -6.08 3.26
N THR A 46 -5.61 -7.04 2.39
CA THR A 46 -5.42 -8.42 2.79
C THR A 46 -4.06 -8.88 2.29
N THR A 47 -3.26 -9.41 3.18
CA THR A 47 -1.94 -9.92 2.80
C THR A 47 -1.79 -11.30 3.39
N SER A 48 -0.95 -12.11 2.77
CA SER A 48 -0.66 -13.43 3.31
C SER A 48 0.64 -13.35 4.10
N GLU A 49 0.79 -14.24 5.04
CA GLU A 49 1.99 -14.27 5.82
C GLU A 49 3.16 -14.63 4.94
N GLY A 50 4.29 -14.13 5.22
CA GLY A 50 5.48 -14.40 4.44
C GLY A 50 5.73 -13.33 3.42
N SER A 51 6.79 -13.49 2.69
CA SER A 51 7.13 -12.49 1.70
C SER A 51 6.89 -13.03 0.31
N GLY A 52 6.77 -12.18 -0.62
CA GLY A 52 6.63 -12.55 -2.01
C GLY A 52 5.21 -12.81 -2.48
N GLY A 53 4.25 -12.66 -1.64
CA GLY A 53 2.87 -12.90 -2.05
C GLY A 53 2.22 -11.69 -2.69
N THR A 54 0.92 -11.68 -2.73
CA THR A 54 0.13 -10.61 -3.32
C THR A 54 -0.63 -9.88 -2.24
N ALA A 55 -0.54 -8.56 -2.24
CA ALA A 55 -1.35 -7.74 -1.37
C ALA A 55 -2.60 -7.36 -2.14
N ARG A 56 -3.77 -7.53 -1.56
CA ARG A 56 -5.02 -7.17 -2.20
C ARG A 56 -5.62 -6.00 -1.47
N VAL A 57 -5.97 -4.97 -2.20
CA VAL A 57 -6.43 -3.73 -1.63
C VAL A 57 -7.72 -3.29 -2.28
N SER A 58 -8.66 -2.84 -1.48
CA SER A 58 -9.86 -2.25 -1.98
C SER A 58 -9.92 -0.85 -1.47
N LEU A 59 -9.95 0.14 -2.32
CA LEU A 59 -10.00 1.53 -1.92
C LEU A 59 -11.42 2.04 -2.09
N HIS A 60 -11.92 2.72 -1.10
CA HIS A 60 -13.29 3.20 -1.13
C HIS A 60 -13.34 4.62 -0.58
N ALA A 61 -14.03 5.50 -1.25
CA ALA A 61 -14.17 6.87 -0.81
C ALA A 61 -15.61 7.15 -0.48
N GLU A 62 -15.84 7.93 0.58
CA GLU A 62 -17.18 8.30 0.93
C GLU A 62 -17.72 9.31 -0.05
N PRO A 63 -19.01 9.32 -0.28
CA PRO A 63 -19.57 10.29 -1.20
C PRO A 63 -19.34 11.69 -0.70
N GLY A 64 -19.22 12.63 -1.59
CA GLY A 64 -19.07 14.01 -1.25
C GLY A 64 -17.70 14.53 -1.59
N HIS A 65 -17.44 15.72 -1.14
CA HIS A 65 -16.16 16.34 -1.49
C HIS A 65 -15.05 15.81 -0.61
N ILE A 66 -13.94 15.46 -1.20
CA ILE A 66 -12.77 15.01 -0.47
C ILE A 66 -11.65 15.96 -0.80
N THR A 67 -11.00 16.45 0.22
CA THR A 67 -9.90 17.38 0.05
C THR A 67 -8.81 16.73 -0.80
N PRO A 68 -8.28 17.42 -1.78
CA PRO A 68 -7.22 16.87 -2.61
C PRO A 68 -6.04 16.42 -1.77
N GLY A 69 -5.47 15.31 -2.11
CA GLY A 69 -4.35 14.74 -1.39
C GLY A 69 -4.76 13.66 -0.41
N ARG A 70 -6.03 13.62 -0.01
CA ARG A 70 -6.44 12.61 0.97
C ARG A 70 -6.42 11.20 0.38
N ARG A 71 -6.82 11.07 -0.88
CA ARG A 71 -6.80 9.76 -1.50
C ARG A 71 -5.37 9.31 -1.73
N ALA A 72 -4.49 10.21 -2.11
CA ALA A 72 -3.08 9.87 -2.29
C ALA A 72 -2.45 9.50 -0.95
N SER A 73 -2.86 10.15 0.14
CA SER A 73 -2.36 9.81 1.45
C SER A 73 -2.79 8.41 1.86
N LEU A 74 -4.00 8.02 1.48
CA LEU A 74 -4.48 6.68 1.79
C LEU A 74 -3.64 5.65 1.02
N VAL A 75 -3.37 5.92 -0.25
CA VAL A 75 -2.55 5.02 -1.05
C VAL A 75 -1.16 4.89 -0.41
N ASP A 76 -0.56 5.99 -0.01
CA ASP A 76 0.75 5.95 0.61
C ASP A 76 0.71 5.15 1.91
N ALA A 77 -0.30 5.35 2.72
CA ALA A 77 -0.40 4.65 3.98
C ALA A 77 -0.51 3.14 3.76
N VAL A 78 -1.25 2.74 2.74
CA VAL A 78 -1.41 1.33 2.43
C VAL A 78 -0.08 0.77 1.92
N LEU A 79 0.58 1.46 1.01
CA LEU A 79 1.80 0.95 0.43
C LEU A 79 2.96 0.96 1.43
N ASP A 80 2.84 1.74 2.48
CA ASP A 80 3.89 1.78 3.50
C ASP A 80 3.66 0.73 4.60
N LEU A 81 2.58 -0.02 4.55
CA LEU A 81 2.38 -1.08 5.54
C LEU A 81 3.47 -2.13 5.37
N PRO A 82 4.04 -2.60 6.45
CA PRO A 82 5.13 -3.58 6.33
C PRO A 82 4.72 -4.83 5.57
N GLU A 83 3.50 -5.28 5.75
CA GLU A 83 3.04 -6.49 5.09
C GLU A 83 2.92 -6.26 3.59
N VAL A 84 2.54 -5.07 3.18
CA VAL A 84 2.44 -4.76 1.77
C VAL A 84 3.85 -4.66 1.20
N GLN A 85 4.77 -4.07 1.93
CA GLN A 85 6.13 -3.95 1.43
C GLN A 85 6.83 -5.29 1.31
N GLN A 86 6.36 -6.30 2.01
CA GLN A 86 6.92 -7.62 1.87
C GLN A 86 6.27 -8.40 0.74
N SER A 87 5.22 -7.88 0.16
CA SER A 87 4.52 -8.54 -0.94
C SER A 87 5.21 -8.22 -2.26
N ALA A 88 5.12 -9.12 -3.21
CA ALA A 88 5.75 -8.91 -4.50
C ALA A 88 4.80 -8.23 -5.48
N ARG A 89 3.51 -8.47 -5.32
CA ARG A 89 2.52 -7.93 -6.25
C ARG A 89 1.41 -7.23 -5.51
N LEU A 90 0.77 -6.31 -6.19
CA LEU A 90 -0.36 -5.57 -5.66
C LEU A 90 -1.54 -5.72 -6.59
N GLU A 91 -2.70 -6.06 -6.04
CA GLU A 91 -3.95 -6.03 -6.77
C GLU A 91 -4.83 -5.03 -6.06
N ALA A 92 -5.26 -4.00 -6.72
CA ALA A 92 -6.08 -2.97 -6.09
C ALA A 92 -7.35 -2.76 -6.88
N ALA A 93 -8.42 -2.47 -6.18
CA ALA A 93 -9.70 -2.14 -6.81
C ALA A 93 -10.13 -0.79 -6.27
N PHE A 94 -10.57 0.11 -7.12
CA PHE A 94 -11.04 1.41 -6.72
C PHE A 94 -12.05 1.91 -7.74
N GLU A 95 -12.72 2.98 -7.45
CA GLU A 95 -13.77 3.46 -8.33
C GLU A 95 -13.23 3.99 -9.64
N LEU A 96 -13.92 3.72 -10.73
CA LEU A 96 -13.54 4.31 -11.98
C LEU A 96 -13.63 5.83 -11.82
N GLY A 97 -12.68 6.53 -12.32
CA GLY A 97 -12.68 7.97 -12.19
C GLY A 97 -11.87 8.49 -11.01
N ASP A 98 -11.41 7.60 -10.16
CA ASP A 98 -10.59 8.03 -9.03
C ASP A 98 -9.16 8.20 -9.54
N ASP A 99 -8.90 9.31 -10.21
CA ASP A 99 -7.62 9.54 -10.84
C ASP A 99 -6.53 9.80 -9.83
N GLU A 100 -6.86 10.33 -8.69
CA GLU A 100 -5.85 10.62 -7.70
C GLU A 100 -5.23 9.33 -7.17
N SER A 101 -6.05 8.33 -6.86
CA SER A 101 -5.54 7.06 -6.39
C SER A 101 -4.76 6.36 -7.49
N LEU A 102 -5.30 6.39 -8.72
CA LEU A 102 -4.64 5.76 -9.82
C LEU A 102 -3.26 6.35 -10.05
N HIS A 103 -3.17 7.66 -10.07
CA HIS A 103 -1.92 8.32 -10.34
C HIS A 103 -0.90 7.98 -9.27
N ARG A 104 -1.33 7.96 -8.02
CA ARG A 104 -0.39 7.67 -6.96
C ARG A 104 0.07 6.22 -7.00
N LEU A 105 -0.83 5.31 -7.33
CA LEU A 105 -0.45 3.91 -7.46
C LEU A 105 0.55 3.74 -8.60
N GLN A 106 0.35 4.44 -9.69
CA GLN A 106 1.26 4.34 -10.81
C GLN A 106 2.64 4.87 -10.47
N GLU A 107 2.70 5.86 -9.61
CA GLU A 107 3.99 6.39 -9.21
C GLU A 107 4.75 5.45 -8.30
N ARG A 108 4.06 4.59 -7.59
CA ARG A 108 4.68 3.75 -6.59
C ARG A 108 4.87 2.29 -7.02
N CYS A 109 4.31 1.89 -8.14
CA CYS A 109 4.35 0.50 -8.57
C CYS A 109 4.95 0.34 -9.95
N GLU A 110 5.30 -0.90 -10.30
CA GLU A 110 5.92 -1.19 -11.59
C GLU A 110 5.10 -2.16 -12.39
N GLU A 111 5.25 -2.13 -13.67
CA GLU A 111 4.54 -3.04 -14.58
C GLU A 111 3.05 -3.02 -14.33
N VAL A 112 2.48 -1.85 -14.44
CA VAL A 112 1.10 -1.62 -14.12
C VAL A 112 0.16 -2.10 -15.22
N SER A 113 -0.92 -2.74 -14.84
CA SER A 113 -1.97 -3.13 -15.75
C SER A 113 -3.28 -2.69 -15.12
N ILE A 114 -4.15 -2.05 -15.89
CA ILE A 114 -5.41 -1.54 -15.40
C ILE A 114 -6.52 -1.97 -16.31
N ARG A 115 -7.63 -2.39 -15.77
CA ARG A 115 -8.80 -2.72 -16.58
C ARG A 115 -10.06 -2.39 -15.81
N PRO A 116 -11.11 -2.03 -16.52
CA PRO A 116 -12.37 -1.72 -15.87
C PRO A 116 -13.10 -3.02 -15.49
N ALA A 117 -13.88 -2.97 -14.46
CA ALA A 117 -14.71 -4.08 -14.06
C ALA A 117 -15.94 -3.50 -13.36
N GLY A 118 -17.02 -3.32 -14.11
CA GLY A 118 -18.21 -2.69 -13.58
C GLY A 118 -17.93 -1.23 -13.27
N TRP A 119 -18.18 -0.83 -12.04
CA TRP A 119 -17.96 0.54 -11.64
C TRP A 119 -16.56 0.73 -11.06
N SER A 120 -15.73 -0.30 -11.12
CA SER A 120 -14.42 -0.26 -10.52
C SER A 120 -13.32 -0.36 -11.55
N ALA A 121 -12.17 0.08 -11.18
CA ALA A 121 -10.95 -0.17 -11.94
C ALA A 121 -10.16 -1.22 -11.18
N LEU A 122 -9.64 -2.20 -11.89
CA LEU A 122 -8.78 -3.20 -11.28
C LEU A 122 -7.35 -2.92 -11.69
N PHE A 123 -6.51 -2.76 -10.71
CA PHE A 123 -5.12 -2.38 -10.91
C PHE A 123 -4.25 -3.54 -10.47
N ASP A 124 -3.29 -3.91 -11.27
CA ASP A 124 -2.43 -5.03 -10.97
C ASP A 124 -1.01 -4.58 -11.29
N ALA A 125 -0.10 -4.77 -10.39
CA ALA A 125 1.25 -4.29 -10.58
C ALA A 125 2.24 -5.02 -9.71
N ASN A 126 3.50 -4.83 -9.98
CA ASN A 126 4.55 -5.35 -9.13
C ASN A 126 4.95 -4.28 -8.14
N LEU A 127 5.28 -4.69 -6.94
CA LEU A 127 5.77 -3.77 -5.93
C LEU A 127 7.29 -3.77 -5.97
N PRO A 128 7.90 -2.63 -5.88
CA PRO A 128 9.36 -2.57 -5.93
C PRO A 128 9.96 -3.27 -4.73
N SER A 129 11.04 -3.99 -4.97
CA SER A 129 11.66 -4.70 -3.89
C SER A 129 12.72 -3.84 -3.31
N SER A 130 12.36 -2.93 -2.56
CA SER A 130 13.30 -1.99 -2.15
C SER A 130 14.47 -2.53 -1.44
N ARG A 131 14.27 -3.45 -0.58
CA ARG A 131 15.33 -3.85 0.15
C ARG A 131 16.28 -4.67 -0.56
N ALA A 132 15.85 -5.58 -1.19
CA ALA A 132 16.69 -6.43 -1.87
C ALA A 132 17.52 -5.68 -2.82
N ASP A 133 16.99 -4.78 -3.43
CA ASP A 133 17.70 -4.10 -4.34
C ASP A 133 18.83 -3.45 -3.84
N GLN A 134 18.77 -2.78 -2.87
CA GLN A 134 19.81 -2.07 -2.50
C GLN A 134 20.91 -2.92 -2.17
N HIS A 135 20.75 -4.07 -1.88
CA HIS A 135 21.73 -4.77 -1.46
C HIS A 135 22.57 -5.26 -2.47
N VAL A 136 22.21 -5.69 -3.39
CA VAL A 136 22.89 -6.15 -4.40
C VAL A 136 23.87 -5.47 -5.01
N PRO A 137 23.95 -4.68 -5.31
CA PRO A 137 24.88 -4.03 -6.10
C PRO A 137 26.19 -4.40 -5.96
N HIS A 138 26.36 -4.56 -5.87
CA HIS A 138 27.31 -4.67 -5.95
C HIS A 138 27.98 -5.44 -6.31
N SER A 139 27.84 -5.70 -6.10
CA SER A 139 28.37 -6.38 -6.36
C SER A 139 29.06 -6.52 -7.16
N ALA A 140 29.05 -6.31 -7.29
CA ALA A 140 29.60 -6.43 -7.96
C ALA A 140 30.47 -6.40 -8.39
N GLY A 141 30.47 -6.33 -8.25
CA GLY A 141 31.18 -6.36 -8.62
C GLY A 141 31.98 -6.36 -8.94
N GLN A 142 32.02 -6.29 -8.80
CA GLN A 142 32.66 -6.31 -9.04
C GLN A 142 33.53 -6.43 -9.38
N GLU A 143 33.56 -6.42 -9.34
CA GLU A 143 34.25 -6.51 -9.64
C GLU A 143 35.09 -6.89 -9.96
N SER A 144 35.26 -7.00 -9.93
CA SER A 144 36.00 -7.39 -10.23
C SER A 144 36.85 -7.44 -10.77
N ARG A 145 37.42 -7.32 -10.94
CA ARG A 145 38.27 -7.30 -11.40
C ARG A 145 39.08 -7.52 -11.90
N PRO A 146 39.32 -7.63 -12.01
CA PRO A 146 40.06 -7.77 -12.57
C PRO A 146 41.03 -7.76 -12.86
N GLY A 147 41.13 -7.69 -12.91
CA GLY A 147 41.88 -7.63 -13.13
C GLY A 147 42.80 -7.81 -13.35
N ALA A 148 42.95 -8.00 -13.37
CA ALA A 148 43.86 -8.24 -13.46
C ALA A 148 44.39 -8.34 -13.95
#